data_7173aff395d1edd995d790e5acc2d6c6
#
_entry.id   7173aff395d1edd995d790e5acc2d6c6
#
_cell.length_a   1.000
_cell.length_b   1.000
_cell.length_c   1.000
_cell.angle_alpha   90.00
_cell.angle_beta   90.00
_cell.angle_gamma   90.00
#
_symmetry.space_group_name_H-M   'P 1'
#
loop_
_entity.id
_entity.type
_entity.pdbx_description
1 polymer ?
#
loop_
_entity_poly.entity_id
_entity_poly.type
_entity_poly.pdbx_seq_one_letter_code
_entity_poly.pdbx_strand_id
1 'polypeptide(L)'
;GLHGVGASVVNALSNWLEVEICQGGKVYKQRYERGHVCYALKEIGTCPMEKTGTKVTFLPDDTIFTETTVYDFDVLKRRLREMAFLTKGLRIILRDNRTEEEASLEAMSAEHENEQISELLQRAQEDAKDTSASSDDSVSDAAAKESVKDDSEAFADAFATSEESTKARTGGKIGKIHTITLENGKKQKVVEFYYEGGIKEFVAYLNKSKEPLYENILYFEGEKNSVYVEVSFQHNDSYNESVFSFVNNINTPEGGTHLQGFRNAITKTFNDYARSAKLLKDSEPNLSGEDIREGLTAIVSVKIEDPQFEGQTKQKLGNSEARGAVDNIVSEQLTYFLEQNPQIAKTICEKSILAQRAREAARKARDLTRRKTALDTMALPGKLADCSDKD
;
A
#
# COMPACT_ATOMS: atom_id res chain seq x y z
N GLY A 1 -16.15 6.65 -10.92
CA GLY A 1 -16.01 5.36 -10.20
C GLY A 1 -16.81 4.26 -10.93
N LEU A 2 -16.40 3.00 -10.74
CA LEU A 2 -16.95 1.83 -11.44
C LEU A 2 -18.48 1.67 -11.36
N HIS A 3 -19.09 2.07 -10.24
CA HIS A 3 -20.51 1.90 -10.02
C HIS A 3 -21.30 3.21 -10.03
N GLY A 4 -20.65 4.37 -10.23
CA GLY A 4 -21.29 5.69 -10.21
C GLY A 4 -21.89 6.11 -8.86
N VAL A 5 -21.74 5.31 -7.81
CA VAL A 5 -22.43 5.51 -6.52
C VAL A 5 -21.65 6.37 -5.51
N GLY A 6 -20.35 6.62 -5.72
CA GLY A 6 -19.52 7.32 -4.74
C GLY A 6 -20.07 8.72 -4.36
N ALA A 7 -20.39 9.53 -5.33
CA ALA A 7 -20.96 10.86 -5.09
C ALA A 7 -22.35 10.77 -4.43
N SER A 8 -23.17 9.79 -4.83
CA SER A 8 -24.50 9.56 -4.25
C SER A 8 -24.42 9.13 -2.80
N VAL A 9 -23.43 8.29 -2.45
CA VAL A 9 -23.19 7.86 -1.07
C VAL A 9 -22.75 9.03 -0.21
N VAL A 10 -21.79 9.85 -0.66
CA VAL A 10 -21.37 11.06 0.07
C VAL A 10 -22.56 11.99 0.30
N ASN A 11 -23.42 12.18 -0.72
CA ASN A 11 -24.62 12.98 -0.60
C ASN A 11 -25.61 12.42 0.46
N ALA A 12 -25.84 11.10 0.44
CA ALA A 12 -26.77 10.44 1.38
C ALA A 12 -26.25 10.46 2.84
N LEU A 13 -24.92 10.43 3.03
CA LEU A 13 -24.26 10.44 4.33
C LEU A 13 -23.92 11.85 4.84
N SER A 14 -24.37 12.87 4.14
CA SER A 14 -24.13 14.28 4.51
C SER A 14 -25.40 14.92 5.06
N ASN A 15 -25.25 15.73 6.11
CA ASN A 15 -26.31 16.59 6.61
C ASN A 15 -26.79 17.54 5.47
N TRP A 16 -25.82 18.12 4.76
CA TRP A 16 -26.07 18.84 3.51
C TRP A 16 -24.89 18.70 2.54
N LEU A 17 -25.19 18.80 1.25
CA LEU A 17 -24.21 18.84 0.16
C LEU A 17 -24.61 19.90 -0.86
N GLU A 18 -23.65 20.72 -1.28
CA GLU A 18 -23.79 21.72 -2.34
C GLU A 18 -22.84 21.44 -3.49
N VAL A 19 -23.33 21.58 -4.70
CA VAL A 19 -22.53 21.49 -5.93
C VAL A 19 -22.63 22.81 -6.68
N GLU A 20 -21.47 23.38 -7.01
CA GLU A 20 -21.34 24.56 -7.88
C GLU A 20 -20.57 24.14 -9.15
N ILE A 21 -21.10 24.43 -10.33
CA ILE A 21 -20.52 24.03 -11.61
C ILE A 21 -20.33 25.27 -12.47
N CYS A 22 -19.08 25.52 -12.92
CA CYS A 22 -18.78 26.50 -13.96
C CYS A 22 -18.72 25.79 -15.31
N GLN A 23 -19.60 26.14 -16.23
CA GLN A 23 -19.63 25.57 -17.56
C GLN A 23 -20.34 26.51 -18.55
N GLY A 24 -19.75 26.71 -19.76
CA GLY A 24 -20.37 27.50 -20.82
C GLY A 24 -20.66 28.96 -20.43
N GLY A 25 -19.76 29.60 -19.66
CA GLY A 25 -19.90 30.99 -19.22
C GLY A 25 -20.87 31.21 -18.06
N LYS A 26 -21.46 30.15 -17.52
CA LYS A 26 -22.47 30.22 -16.45
C LYS A 26 -22.00 29.44 -15.21
N VAL A 27 -22.51 29.86 -14.05
CA VAL A 27 -22.34 29.17 -12.79
C VAL A 27 -23.68 28.64 -12.34
N TYR A 28 -23.72 27.30 -12.16
CA TYR A 28 -24.92 26.61 -11.68
C TYR A 28 -24.71 26.14 -10.26
N LYS A 29 -25.78 26.10 -9.45
CA LYS A 29 -25.75 25.59 -8.08
C LYS A 29 -26.95 24.71 -7.78
N GLN A 30 -26.69 23.64 -7.00
CA GLN A 30 -27.72 22.77 -6.44
C GLN A 30 -27.33 22.37 -5.03
N ARG A 31 -28.32 22.24 -4.14
CA ARG A 31 -28.18 21.82 -2.75
C ARG A 31 -29.02 20.60 -2.45
N TYR A 32 -28.49 19.76 -1.62
CA TYR A 32 -29.12 18.55 -1.11
C TYR A 32 -29.03 18.54 0.41
N GLU A 33 -30.02 17.94 1.07
CA GLU A 33 -30.03 17.66 2.50
C GLU A 33 -30.36 16.18 2.70
N ARG A 34 -29.45 15.44 3.32
CA ARG A 34 -29.55 14.00 3.52
C ARG A 34 -29.93 13.22 2.25
N GLY A 35 -29.31 13.57 1.13
CA GLY A 35 -29.59 12.99 -0.18
C GLY A 35 -30.79 13.55 -0.94
N HIS A 36 -31.66 14.34 -0.29
CA HIS A 36 -32.84 14.93 -0.91
C HIS A 36 -32.54 16.27 -1.56
N VAL A 37 -33.08 16.48 -2.78
CA VAL A 37 -32.94 17.75 -3.51
C VAL A 37 -33.73 18.87 -2.83
N CYS A 38 -33.05 19.94 -2.41
CA CYS A 38 -33.71 21.09 -1.78
C CYS A 38 -34.39 22.01 -2.80
N TYR A 39 -33.79 22.16 -3.99
CA TYR A 39 -34.31 22.99 -5.09
C TYR A 39 -33.73 22.52 -6.44
N ALA A 40 -34.42 22.84 -7.54
CA ALA A 40 -33.95 22.57 -8.89
C ALA A 40 -32.63 23.30 -9.18
N LEU A 41 -31.82 22.77 -10.10
CA LEU A 41 -30.59 23.42 -10.55
C LEU A 41 -30.82 24.88 -10.92
N LYS A 42 -30.09 25.80 -10.32
CA LYS A 42 -30.22 27.24 -10.50
C LYS A 42 -28.96 27.83 -11.16
N GLU A 43 -29.13 28.74 -12.07
CA GLU A 43 -28.07 29.65 -12.51
C GLU A 43 -27.91 30.74 -11.43
N ILE A 44 -26.70 30.87 -10.91
CA ILE A 44 -26.40 31.81 -9.80
C ILE A 44 -25.44 32.93 -10.21
N GLY A 45 -24.85 32.83 -11.42
CA GLY A 45 -23.90 33.84 -11.90
C GLY A 45 -23.24 33.44 -13.20
N THR A 46 -22.24 34.24 -13.60
CA THR A 46 -21.48 34.05 -14.82
C THR A 46 -20.01 33.77 -14.48
N CYS A 47 -19.31 33.09 -15.38
CA CYS A 47 -17.87 32.85 -15.33
C CYS A 47 -17.25 33.07 -16.71
N PRO A 48 -15.93 33.19 -16.85
CA PRO A 48 -15.30 33.21 -18.19
C PRO A 48 -15.68 31.97 -18.98
N MET A 49 -15.93 32.13 -20.32
CA MET A 49 -16.37 31.04 -21.19
C MET A 49 -15.43 29.82 -21.18
N GLU A 50 -14.12 30.07 -21.02
CA GLU A 50 -13.10 29.04 -21.00
C GLU A 50 -12.97 28.35 -19.64
N LYS A 51 -13.56 28.92 -18.58
CA LYS A 51 -13.48 28.37 -17.23
C LYS A 51 -14.46 27.24 -17.06
N THR A 52 -13.93 26.04 -16.79
CA THR A 52 -14.71 24.86 -16.41
C THR A 52 -14.27 24.37 -15.04
N GLY A 53 -15.17 23.78 -14.27
CA GLY A 53 -14.85 23.19 -13.00
C GLY A 53 -16.07 22.91 -12.14
N THR A 54 -15.87 22.02 -11.17
CA THR A 54 -16.90 21.63 -10.20
C THR A 54 -16.35 21.85 -8.79
N LYS A 55 -17.15 22.48 -7.93
CA LYS A 55 -16.90 22.59 -6.49
C LYS A 55 -17.99 21.83 -5.76
N VAL A 56 -17.57 20.88 -4.93
CA VAL A 56 -18.46 20.13 -4.04
C VAL A 56 -18.12 20.51 -2.61
N THR A 57 -19.14 20.91 -1.87
CA THR A 57 -19.03 21.24 -0.44
C THR A 57 -20.05 20.40 0.32
N PHE A 58 -19.63 19.77 1.39
CA PHE A 58 -20.54 18.93 2.18
C PHE A 58 -20.16 18.94 3.66
N LEU A 59 -21.14 18.62 4.49
CA LEU A 59 -20.99 18.44 5.93
C LEU A 59 -21.42 17.01 6.28
N PRO A 60 -20.53 16.15 6.82
CA PRO A 60 -20.91 14.82 7.27
C PRO A 60 -22.06 14.87 8.27
N ASP A 61 -22.95 13.88 8.23
CA ASP A 61 -24.09 13.80 9.17
C ASP A 61 -23.63 13.17 10.50
N ASP A 62 -23.63 13.97 11.57
CA ASP A 62 -23.24 13.56 12.92
C ASP A 62 -24.17 12.52 13.55
N THR A 63 -25.37 12.36 13.02
CA THR A 63 -26.28 11.28 13.44
C THR A 63 -25.89 9.92 12.86
N ILE A 64 -25.06 9.89 11.81
CA ILE A 64 -24.54 8.68 11.17
C ILE A 64 -23.10 8.43 11.61
N PHE A 65 -22.27 9.48 11.58
CA PHE A 65 -20.88 9.43 12.03
C PHE A 65 -20.80 9.84 13.49
N THR A 66 -21.16 8.92 14.39
CA THR A 66 -21.28 9.18 15.83
C THR A 66 -19.95 9.30 16.55
N GLU A 67 -18.87 8.72 16.02
CA GLU A 67 -17.54 8.77 16.62
C GLU A 67 -16.85 10.11 16.32
N THR A 68 -16.80 10.51 15.05
CA THR A 68 -16.22 11.79 14.65
C THR A 68 -16.69 12.24 13.28
N THR A 69 -16.85 13.54 13.07
CA THR A 69 -17.05 14.19 11.77
C THR A 69 -15.82 14.98 11.32
N VAL A 70 -14.75 14.92 12.12
CA VAL A 70 -13.51 15.67 11.89
C VAL A 70 -12.56 14.87 11.01
N TYR A 71 -12.05 15.51 9.97
CA TYR A 71 -11.07 14.89 9.06
C TYR A 71 -9.65 15.01 9.61
N ASP A 72 -8.93 13.90 9.65
CA ASP A 72 -7.50 13.86 9.94
C ASP A 72 -6.70 14.37 8.72
N PHE A 73 -5.89 15.42 8.95
CA PHE A 73 -5.09 16.04 7.90
C PHE A 73 -4.00 15.10 7.37
N ASP A 74 -3.36 14.33 8.24
CA ASP A 74 -2.25 13.46 7.85
C ASP A 74 -2.73 12.22 7.10
N VAL A 75 -3.89 11.68 7.47
CA VAL A 75 -4.57 10.61 6.72
C VAL A 75 -4.92 11.09 5.31
N LEU A 76 -5.55 12.27 5.18
CA LEU A 76 -5.87 12.85 3.88
C LEU A 76 -4.61 13.15 3.06
N LYS A 77 -3.59 13.75 3.67
CA LYS A 77 -2.30 14.06 3.05
C LYS A 77 -1.67 12.80 2.44
N ARG A 78 -1.66 11.70 3.18
CA ARG A 78 -1.13 10.41 2.76
C ARG A 78 -1.88 9.87 1.54
N ARG A 79 -3.20 9.82 1.61
CA ARG A 79 -4.06 9.31 0.53
C ARG A 79 -4.00 10.16 -0.74
N LEU A 80 -3.99 11.49 -0.61
CA LEU A 80 -3.90 12.40 -1.75
C LEU A 80 -2.53 12.36 -2.42
N ARG A 81 -1.46 12.16 -1.65
CA ARG A 81 -0.11 11.93 -2.18
C ARG A 81 -0.05 10.65 -3.01
N GLU A 82 -0.59 9.56 -2.50
CA GLU A 82 -0.71 8.28 -3.21
C GLU A 82 -1.44 8.46 -4.55
N MET A 83 -2.60 9.12 -4.53
CA MET A 83 -3.36 9.41 -5.76
C MET A 83 -2.58 10.25 -6.77
N ALA A 84 -1.79 11.21 -6.30
CA ALA A 84 -0.97 12.04 -7.18
C ALA A 84 0.18 11.24 -7.83
N PHE A 85 0.78 10.28 -7.13
CA PHE A 85 1.76 9.36 -7.71
C PHE A 85 1.15 8.41 -8.74
N LEU A 86 -0.05 7.87 -8.45
CA LEU A 86 -0.74 6.92 -9.34
C LEU A 86 -1.34 7.59 -10.58
N THR A 87 -1.51 8.91 -10.55
CA THR A 87 -2.07 9.67 -11.66
C THR A 87 -1.06 10.72 -12.12
N LYS A 88 -0.18 10.30 -13.02
CA LYS A 88 0.88 11.14 -13.60
C LYS A 88 0.34 12.48 -14.10
N GLY A 89 0.96 13.57 -13.66
CA GLY A 89 0.58 14.93 -14.06
C GLY A 89 -0.67 15.51 -13.36
N LEU A 90 -1.28 14.80 -12.43
CA LEU A 90 -2.36 15.32 -11.60
C LEU A 90 -1.81 16.22 -10.48
N ARG A 91 -2.31 17.45 -10.42
CA ARG A 91 -2.00 18.40 -9.36
C ARG A 91 -3.08 18.36 -8.28
N ILE A 92 -2.71 18.02 -7.06
CA ILE A 92 -3.60 17.98 -5.90
C ILE A 92 -3.11 18.99 -4.86
N ILE A 93 -4.04 19.82 -4.34
CA ILE A 93 -3.75 20.77 -3.28
C ILE A 93 -4.66 20.49 -2.10
N LEU A 94 -4.09 20.11 -0.97
CA LEU A 94 -4.79 19.96 0.31
C LEU A 94 -4.60 21.22 1.15
N ARG A 95 -5.70 21.79 1.64
CA ARG A 95 -5.70 22.98 2.50
C ARG A 95 -6.49 22.71 3.77
N ASP A 96 -5.88 22.98 4.91
CA ASP A 96 -6.54 22.97 6.22
C ASP A 96 -6.78 24.40 6.69
N ASN A 97 -8.02 24.78 6.81
CA ASN A 97 -8.46 26.12 7.22
C ASN A 97 -8.66 26.24 8.75
N ARG A 98 -8.51 25.15 9.50
CA ARG A 98 -8.62 25.16 10.96
C ARG A 98 -7.44 25.95 11.55
N THR A 99 -7.69 26.62 12.68
CA THR A 99 -6.60 27.24 13.44
C THR A 99 -5.74 26.16 14.12
N GLU A 100 -4.51 26.50 14.48
CA GLU A 100 -3.62 25.56 15.21
C GLU A 100 -4.24 25.18 16.58
N GLU A 101 -4.98 26.09 17.22
CA GLU A 101 -5.68 25.83 18.47
C GLU A 101 -6.87 24.87 18.27
N GLU A 102 -7.68 25.08 17.23
CA GLU A 102 -8.79 24.18 16.87
C GLU A 102 -8.26 22.79 16.52
N ALA A 103 -7.21 22.68 15.73
CA ALA A 103 -6.60 21.41 15.35
C ALA A 103 -5.97 20.67 16.57
N SER A 104 -5.38 21.40 17.51
CA SER A 104 -4.81 20.83 18.73
C SER A 104 -5.87 20.33 19.71
N LEU A 105 -6.95 21.10 19.90
CA LEU A 105 -8.08 20.69 20.74
C LEU A 105 -8.78 19.45 20.19
N GLU A 106 -8.97 19.38 18.87
CA GLU A 106 -9.56 18.22 18.21
C GLU A 106 -8.66 16.97 18.29
N ALA A 107 -7.34 17.12 18.13
CA ALA A 107 -6.39 16.03 18.30
C ALA A 107 -6.37 15.50 19.74
N MET A 108 -6.36 16.38 20.74
CA MET A 108 -6.41 15.99 22.16
C MET A 108 -7.71 15.30 22.55
N SER A 109 -8.85 15.70 21.98
CA SER A 109 -10.13 15.03 22.24
C SER A 109 -10.16 13.64 21.62
N ALA A 110 -9.65 13.47 20.41
CA ALA A 110 -9.57 12.17 19.73
C ALA A 110 -8.59 11.19 20.43
N GLU A 111 -7.47 11.69 20.95
CA GLU A 111 -6.53 10.87 21.75
C GLU A 111 -7.18 10.42 23.06
N HIS A 112 -7.88 11.29 23.75
CA HIS A 112 -8.55 10.97 25.00
C HIS A 112 -9.69 9.96 24.84
N GLU A 113 -10.46 10.06 23.76
CA GLU A 113 -11.50 9.07 23.40
C GLU A 113 -10.88 7.71 23.06
N ASN A 114 -9.77 7.67 22.30
CA ASN A 114 -9.06 6.45 21.99
C ASN A 114 -8.44 5.76 23.21
N GLU A 115 -7.93 6.53 24.19
CA GLU A 115 -7.46 5.99 25.47
C GLU A 115 -8.59 5.36 26.27
N GLN A 116 -9.76 6.02 26.36
CA GLN A 116 -10.94 5.47 27.03
C GLN A 116 -11.45 4.18 26.38
N ILE A 117 -11.49 4.12 25.05
CA ILE A 117 -11.89 2.92 24.31
C ILE A 117 -10.88 1.79 24.54
N SER A 118 -9.58 2.09 24.56
CA SER A 118 -8.52 1.12 24.82
C SER A 118 -8.63 0.54 26.24
N GLU A 119 -8.91 1.39 27.25
CA GLU A 119 -9.14 0.94 28.63
C GLU A 119 -10.40 0.08 28.78
N LEU A 120 -11.49 0.42 28.07
CA LEU A 120 -12.71 -0.38 28.07
C LEU A 120 -12.51 -1.74 27.41
N LEU A 121 -11.75 -1.80 26.31
CA LEU A 121 -11.39 -3.06 25.65
C LEU A 121 -10.48 -3.93 26.53
N GLN A 122 -9.53 -3.35 27.25
CA GLN A 122 -8.69 -4.07 28.20
C GLN A 122 -9.54 -4.65 29.36
N ARG A 123 -10.44 -3.86 29.93
CA ARG A 123 -11.35 -4.36 30.98
C ARG A 123 -12.27 -5.48 30.49
N ALA A 124 -12.82 -5.35 29.27
CA ALA A 124 -13.64 -6.40 28.66
C ALA A 124 -12.84 -7.71 28.39
N GLN A 125 -11.53 -7.60 28.10
CA GLN A 125 -10.65 -8.77 27.95
C GLN A 125 -10.26 -9.40 29.30
N GLU A 126 -10.13 -8.61 30.35
CA GLU A 126 -9.88 -9.09 31.73
C GLU A 126 -11.11 -9.79 32.29
N ASP A 127 -12.30 -9.21 32.11
CA ASP A 127 -13.58 -9.83 32.50
C ASP A 127 -13.88 -11.15 31.75
N ALA A 128 -13.46 -11.24 30.49
CA ALA A 128 -13.58 -12.48 29.69
C ALA A 128 -12.59 -13.58 30.15
N LYS A 129 -11.45 -13.22 30.76
CA LYS A 129 -10.50 -14.18 31.34
C LYS A 129 -10.98 -14.73 32.67
N ASP A 130 -11.64 -13.94 33.48
CA ASP A 130 -12.18 -14.39 34.79
C ASP A 130 -13.39 -15.33 34.65
N THR A 131 -14.12 -15.26 33.54
CA THR A 131 -15.25 -16.17 33.26
C THR A 131 -14.85 -17.51 32.64
N SER A 132 -13.57 -17.70 32.22
CA SER A 132 -13.08 -18.95 31.60
C SER A 132 -12.34 -19.90 32.56
N ALA A 133 -12.34 -19.64 33.86
CA ALA A 133 -11.68 -20.47 34.86
C ALA A 133 -12.60 -21.57 35.45
N SER A 134 -13.39 -22.26 34.64
CA SER A 134 -14.03 -23.54 35.01
C SER A 134 -14.54 -24.33 33.82
N SER A 135 -13.65 -25.03 33.14
CA SER A 135 -13.89 -26.36 32.55
C SER A 135 -12.61 -26.88 31.92
N ASP A 136 -12.03 -27.85 32.60
CA ASP A 136 -11.04 -28.77 32.07
C ASP A 136 -11.59 -29.49 30.84
N ASP A 137 -10.95 -29.45 29.72
CA ASP A 137 -10.57 -30.61 28.95
C ASP A 137 -9.61 -30.26 27.79
N SER A 138 -8.56 -31.07 27.75
CA SER A 138 -7.46 -31.11 26.83
C SER A 138 -7.87 -31.23 25.35
N VAL A 139 -7.33 -30.37 24.48
CA VAL A 139 -6.70 -30.77 23.20
C VAL A 139 -5.68 -29.71 22.80
N SER A 140 -4.43 -30.12 22.71
CA SER A 140 -3.30 -29.37 22.18
C SER A 140 -3.41 -29.22 20.67
N ASP A 141 -3.52 -27.98 20.20
CA ASP A 141 -3.10 -27.64 18.84
C ASP A 141 -2.46 -26.27 18.86
N ALA A 142 -1.14 -26.29 19.09
CA ALA A 142 -0.28 -25.11 18.96
C ALA A 142 0.07 -24.91 17.47
N ALA A 143 -0.88 -24.44 16.68
CA ALA A 143 -0.60 -23.85 15.40
C ALA A 143 -0.06 -22.43 15.64
N ALA A 144 1.21 -22.23 15.30
CA ALA A 144 1.86 -20.94 15.29
C ALA A 144 1.03 -19.95 14.45
N LYS A 145 0.34 -19.02 15.10
CA LYS A 145 -0.15 -17.82 14.46
C LYS A 145 1.07 -16.95 14.17
N GLU A 146 1.65 -17.12 12.99
CA GLU A 146 2.40 -16.06 12.35
C GLU A 146 1.42 -14.88 12.20
N SER A 147 1.67 -13.81 12.95
CA SER A 147 0.94 -12.56 12.78
C SER A 147 1.25 -12.04 11.39
N VAL A 148 0.35 -12.26 10.45
CA VAL A 148 0.31 -11.51 9.21
C VAL A 148 0.10 -10.06 9.63
N LYS A 149 1.16 -9.25 9.60
CA LYS A 149 1.03 -7.80 9.72
C LYS A 149 0.13 -7.36 8.57
N ASP A 150 -0.93 -6.65 8.90
CA ASP A 150 -1.83 -6.07 7.92
C ASP A 150 -1.00 -5.21 6.95
N ASP A 151 -1.09 -5.51 5.64
CA ASP A 151 -0.36 -4.78 4.60
C ASP A 151 -0.69 -3.27 4.61
N SER A 152 -1.81 -2.88 5.20
CA SER A 152 -2.18 -1.48 5.43
C SER A 152 -1.29 -0.79 6.47
N GLU A 153 -0.86 -1.50 7.52
CA GLU A 153 0.11 -1.01 8.51
C GLU A 153 1.50 -0.90 7.90
N ALA A 154 1.93 -1.90 7.11
CA ALA A 154 3.22 -1.87 6.42
C ALA A 154 3.31 -0.70 5.42
N PHE A 155 2.21 -0.39 4.73
CA PHE A 155 2.12 0.78 3.86
C PHE A 155 2.18 2.09 4.66
N ALA A 156 1.48 2.17 5.78
CA ALA A 156 1.52 3.32 6.68
C ALA A 156 2.93 3.55 7.26
N ASP A 157 3.61 2.49 7.69
CA ASP A 157 4.97 2.54 8.23
C ASP A 157 5.99 2.99 7.15
N ALA A 158 5.86 2.50 5.92
CA ALA A 158 6.71 2.93 4.80
C ALA A 158 6.56 4.43 4.51
N PHE A 159 5.35 4.97 4.64
CA PHE A 159 5.10 6.41 4.50
C PHE A 159 5.65 7.23 5.68
N ALA A 160 5.52 6.73 6.91
CA ALA A 160 6.01 7.41 8.11
C ALA A 160 7.54 7.51 8.10
N THR A 161 8.25 6.42 7.81
CA THR A 161 9.72 6.39 7.77
C THR A 161 10.31 7.30 6.67
N SER A 162 9.58 7.52 5.56
CA SER A 162 10.03 8.38 4.47
C SER A 162 9.88 9.88 4.77
N GLU A 163 9.05 10.28 5.74
CA GLU A 163 8.84 11.69 6.10
C GLU A 163 9.97 12.27 6.97
N GLU A 164 10.57 11.50 7.86
CA GLU A 164 11.64 11.96 8.76
C GLU A 164 12.96 12.31 8.04
N SER A 165 13.25 11.70 6.90
CA SER A 165 14.51 11.89 6.15
C SER A 165 14.51 13.03 5.12
N THR A 166 13.51 13.95 5.13
CA THR A 166 13.35 14.99 4.08
C THR A 166 14.27 16.21 4.24
N LYS A 167 15.53 16.04 4.61
CA LYS A 167 16.53 17.10 4.45
C LYS A 167 17.40 16.83 3.23
N ALA A 168 17.11 17.58 2.16
CA ALA A 168 17.88 17.78 0.93
C ALA A 168 17.62 16.81 -0.25
N ARG A 169 17.01 17.34 -1.30
CA ARG A 169 17.47 17.35 -2.71
C ARG A 169 16.41 17.63 -3.78
N THR A 170 15.29 18.22 -3.46
CA THR A 170 14.41 18.76 -4.51
C THR A 170 13.99 20.17 -4.14
N GLY A 171 14.43 21.13 -4.93
CA GLY A 171 14.10 22.55 -4.80
C GLY A 171 12.67 22.87 -5.22
N GLY A 172 11.67 22.31 -4.50
CA GLY A 172 10.26 22.57 -4.75
C GLY A 172 9.42 22.42 -3.50
N LYS A 173 8.32 23.15 -3.41
CA LYS A 173 7.32 23.10 -2.33
C LYS A 173 6.44 21.82 -2.39
N ILE A 174 6.70 20.92 -3.35
CA ILE A 174 5.91 19.71 -3.61
C ILE A 174 6.06 18.74 -2.45
N GLY A 175 4.93 18.26 -1.91
CA GLY A 175 4.88 17.30 -0.82
C GLY A 175 5.28 17.84 0.56
N LYS A 176 5.67 19.10 0.67
CA LYS A 176 6.02 19.74 1.96
C LYS A 176 4.85 20.57 2.47
N ILE A 177 4.59 20.46 3.78
CA ILE A 177 3.64 21.34 4.45
C ILE A 177 4.24 22.74 4.49
N HIS A 178 3.47 23.74 4.07
CA HIS A 178 3.80 25.14 4.26
C HIS A 178 2.58 25.90 4.79
N THR A 179 2.86 26.92 5.60
CA THR A 179 1.80 27.74 6.17
C THR A 179 1.65 28.99 5.31
N ILE A 180 0.43 29.26 4.89
CA ILE A 180 0.07 30.50 4.18
C ILE A 180 -0.69 31.37 5.18
N THR A 181 -0.32 32.62 5.31
CA THR A 181 -1.08 33.62 6.06
C THR A 181 -2.09 34.25 5.10
N LEU A 182 -3.37 34.12 5.41
CA LEU A 182 -4.47 34.72 4.65
C LEU A 182 -4.57 36.22 4.96
N GLU A 183 -5.28 36.99 4.12
CA GLU A 183 -5.51 38.43 4.29
C GLU A 183 -6.15 38.80 5.62
N ASN A 184 -6.91 37.89 6.21
CA ASN A 184 -7.54 38.03 7.54
C ASN A 184 -6.61 37.65 8.71
N GLY A 185 -5.32 37.41 8.46
CA GLY A 185 -4.33 37.04 9.47
C GLY A 185 -4.36 35.57 9.92
N LYS A 186 -5.34 34.77 9.47
CA LYS A 186 -5.40 33.32 9.79
C LYS A 186 -4.28 32.57 9.05
N LYS A 187 -3.67 31.64 9.74
CA LYS A 187 -2.69 30.72 9.17
C LYS A 187 -3.40 29.48 8.63
N GLN A 188 -3.05 29.07 7.42
CA GLN A 188 -3.60 27.91 6.71
C GLN A 188 -2.47 26.92 6.40
N LYS A 189 -2.63 25.64 6.77
CA LYS A 189 -1.72 24.57 6.35
C LYS A 189 -2.04 24.18 4.91
N VAL A 190 -1.05 24.17 4.03
CA VAL A 190 -1.21 23.83 2.61
C VAL A 190 -0.15 22.81 2.21
N VAL A 191 -0.58 21.79 1.50
CA VAL A 191 0.32 20.81 0.85
C VAL A 191 -0.08 20.67 -0.60
N GLU A 192 0.90 20.67 -1.48
CA GLU A 192 0.72 20.48 -2.91
C GLU A 192 1.44 19.22 -3.37
N PHE A 193 0.76 18.39 -4.16
CA PHE A 193 1.29 17.19 -4.78
C PHE A 193 1.21 17.31 -6.29
N TYR A 194 2.33 17.03 -6.96
CA TYR A 194 2.42 16.98 -8.42
C TYR A 194 3.64 16.15 -8.80
N TYR A 195 3.43 15.03 -9.46
CA TYR A 195 4.49 14.07 -9.82
C TYR A 195 4.43 13.73 -11.31
N GLU A 196 5.42 14.19 -12.08
CA GLU A 196 5.50 13.91 -13.51
C GLU A 196 6.01 12.50 -13.80
N GLY A 197 6.85 11.94 -12.95
CA GLY A 197 7.38 10.59 -13.08
C GLY A 197 6.45 9.48 -12.58
N GLY A 198 5.28 9.85 -12.01
CA GLY A 198 4.26 8.87 -11.60
C GLY A 198 4.77 7.83 -10.61
N ILE A 199 4.50 6.53 -10.87
CA ILE A 199 4.89 5.44 -9.97
C ILE A 199 6.41 5.23 -9.85
N LYS A 200 7.20 5.73 -10.79
CA LYS A 200 8.66 5.73 -10.68
C LYS A 200 9.13 6.65 -9.55
N GLU A 201 8.55 7.85 -9.45
CA GLU A 201 8.81 8.76 -8.33
C GLU A 201 8.25 8.20 -7.01
N PHE A 202 7.19 7.40 -7.07
CA PHE A 202 6.64 6.73 -5.90
C PHE A 202 7.64 5.72 -5.31
N VAL A 203 8.26 4.88 -6.14
CA VAL A 203 9.34 3.97 -5.69
C VAL A 203 10.52 4.75 -5.13
N ALA A 204 10.94 5.85 -5.79
CA ALA A 204 11.98 6.72 -5.28
C ALA A 204 11.64 7.31 -3.91
N TYR A 205 10.37 7.69 -3.71
CA TYR A 205 9.87 8.20 -2.44
C TYR A 205 9.92 7.13 -1.33
N LEU A 206 9.48 5.90 -1.62
CA LEU A 206 9.48 4.78 -0.66
C LEU A 206 10.90 4.29 -0.31
N ASN A 207 11.85 4.46 -1.22
CA ASN A 207 13.25 4.08 -1.00
C ASN A 207 14.11 5.22 -0.43
N LYS A 208 13.52 6.36 -0.08
CA LYS A 208 14.27 7.55 0.34
C LYS A 208 15.14 7.34 1.58
N SER A 209 14.71 6.48 2.51
CA SER A 209 15.41 6.11 3.74
C SER A 209 16.23 4.83 3.60
N LYS A 210 16.24 4.20 2.42
CA LYS A 210 16.92 2.94 2.14
C LYS A 210 18.07 3.18 1.16
N GLU A 211 19.09 2.34 1.20
CA GLU A 211 20.21 2.42 0.26
C GLU A 211 19.92 1.51 -0.95
N PRO A 212 19.74 2.08 -2.16
CA PRO A 212 19.43 1.27 -3.34
C PRO A 212 20.68 0.50 -3.80
N LEU A 213 20.49 -0.74 -4.26
CA LEU A 213 21.59 -1.56 -4.80
C LEU A 213 22.11 -1.06 -6.16
N TYR A 214 21.32 -0.26 -6.84
CA TYR A 214 21.62 0.34 -8.14
C TYR A 214 20.82 1.64 -8.32
N GLU A 215 21.35 2.58 -9.09
CA GLU A 215 20.74 3.93 -9.23
C GLU A 215 19.43 3.93 -10.01
N ASN A 216 19.29 3.04 -11.01
CA ASN A 216 18.14 3.05 -11.90
C ASN A 216 16.90 2.44 -11.25
N ILE A 217 15.81 3.18 -11.22
CA ILE A 217 14.49 2.63 -10.90
C ILE A 217 13.91 2.04 -12.18
N LEU A 218 13.59 0.74 -12.16
CA LEU A 218 12.99 0.06 -13.29
C LEU A 218 11.54 0.51 -13.44
N TYR A 219 11.13 0.72 -14.69
CA TYR A 219 9.77 1.10 -15.04
C TYR A 219 9.37 0.40 -16.32
N PHE A 220 8.27 -0.31 -16.26
CA PHE A 220 7.68 -1.06 -17.35
C PHE A 220 6.24 -0.66 -17.54
N GLU A 221 5.82 -0.47 -18.78
CA GLU A 221 4.42 -0.19 -19.10
C GLU A 221 4.01 -0.90 -20.38
N GLY A 222 2.75 -1.18 -20.51
CA GLY A 222 2.17 -1.78 -21.71
C GLY A 222 0.71 -2.10 -21.56
N GLU A 223 0.10 -2.49 -22.67
CA GLU A 223 -1.28 -2.90 -22.72
C GLU A 223 -1.40 -4.30 -23.34
N LYS A 224 -2.15 -5.19 -22.71
CA LYS A 224 -2.46 -6.53 -23.21
C LYS A 224 -3.84 -6.98 -22.73
N ASN A 225 -4.65 -7.52 -23.63
CA ASN A 225 -6.00 -8.00 -23.34
C ASN A 225 -6.88 -6.93 -22.66
N SER A 226 -6.83 -5.68 -23.12
CA SER A 226 -7.53 -4.53 -22.52
C SER A 226 -7.16 -4.26 -21.06
N VAL A 227 -6.00 -4.75 -20.60
CA VAL A 227 -5.40 -4.44 -19.31
C VAL A 227 -4.17 -3.57 -19.56
N TYR A 228 -4.24 -2.32 -19.13
CA TYR A 228 -3.07 -1.45 -19.10
C TYR A 228 -2.29 -1.70 -17.82
N VAL A 229 -1.01 -1.95 -17.94
CA VAL A 229 -0.10 -2.33 -16.85
C VAL A 229 1.00 -1.29 -16.72
N GLU A 230 1.23 -0.82 -15.51
CA GLU A 230 2.39 -0.04 -15.11
C GLU A 230 3.05 -0.72 -13.92
N VAL A 231 4.34 -0.96 -13.99
CA VAL A 231 5.13 -1.56 -12.92
C VAL A 231 6.41 -0.76 -12.73
N SER A 232 6.73 -0.43 -11.49
CA SER A 232 8.00 0.19 -11.15
C SER A 232 8.60 -0.46 -9.92
N PHE A 233 9.91 -0.72 -9.92
CA PHE A 233 10.57 -1.33 -8.79
C PHE A 233 12.07 -1.05 -8.72
N GLN A 234 12.63 -1.24 -7.51
CA GLN A 234 14.06 -1.15 -7.24
C GLN A 234 14.40 -2.01 -6.02
N HIS A 235 15.54 -2.70 -6.06
CA HIS A 235 16.06 -3.41 -4.89
C HIS A 235 16.94 -2.46 -4.06
N ASN A 236 16.89 -2.65 -2.75
CA ASN A 236 17.66 -1.92 -1.76
C ASN A 236 18.36 -2.89 -0.79
N ASP A 237 19.10 -2.37 0.18
CA ASP A 237 19.88 -3.13 1.16
C ASP A 237 19.05 -3.81 2.25
N SER A 238 17.75 -3.51 2.37
CA SER A 238 16.88 -4.09 3.38
C SER A 238 16.59 -5.58 3.12
N TYR A 239 16.05 -6.26 4.12
CA TYR A 239 15.62 -7.66 4.05
C TYR A 239 14.12 -7.81 3.77
N ASN A 240 13.34 -6.74 3.92
CA ASN A 240 11.88 -6.79 3.80
C ASN A 240 11.43 -6.47 2.39
N GLU A 241 10.41 -7.20 1.92
CA GLU A 241 9.63 -6.90 0.71
C GLU A 241 8.68 -5.73 1.00
N SER A 242 8.62 -4.75 0.11
CA SER A 242 7.67 -3.63 0.15
C SER A 242 6.99 -3.51 -1.21
N VAL A 243 5.98 -4.35 -1.46
CA VAL A 243 5.28 -4.42 -2.75
C VAL A 243 3.84 -3.98 -2.58
N PHE A 244 3.45 -2.93 -3.30
CA PHE A 244 2.11 -2.36 -3.27
C PHE A 244 1.42 -2.54 -4.62
N SER A 245 0.15 -2.88 -4.60
CA SER A 245 -0.61 -3.16 -5.81
C SER A 245 -1.90 -2.33 -5.88
N PHE A 246 -2.22 -1.90 -7.11
CA PHE A 246 -3.34 -1.00 -7.38
C PHE A 246 -4.13 -1.45 -8.61
N VAL A 247 -5.44 -1.25 -8.54
CA VAL A 247 -6.37 -1.46 -9.65
C VAL A 247 -7.22 -0.21 -9.82
N ASN A 248 -7.12 0.46 -10.99
CA ASN A 248 -7.83 1.73 -11.24
C ASN A 248 -7.58 2.77 -10.12
N ASN A 249 -6.33 2.88 -9.65
CA ASN A 249 -5.88 3.74 -8.54
C ASN A 249 -6.45 3.36 -7.15
N ILE A 250 -7.07 2.18 -7.01
CA ILE A 250 -7.54 1.65 -5.73
C ILE A 250 -6.46 0.71 -5.19
N ASN A 251 -6.01 0.93 -3.96
CA ASN A 251 -5.08 0.04 -3.29
C ASN A 251 -5.74 -1.33 -3.05
N THR A 252 -5.01 -2.40 -3.36
CA THR A 252 -5.41 -3.79 -3.14
C THR A 252 -4.45 -4.46 -2.16
N PRO A 253 -4.62 -4.26 -0.85
CA PRO A 253 -3.66 -4.77 0.16
C PRO A 253 -3.54 -6.30 0.13
N GLU A 254 -4.59 -7.03 -0.16
CA GLU A 254 -4.54 -8.49 -0.33
C GLU A 254 -4.01 -8.91 -1.73
N GLY A 255 -3.63 -7.93 -2.57
CA GLY A 255 -3.10 -8.15 -3.91
C GLY A 255 -4.16 -8.65 -4.89
N GLY A 256 -3.93 -9.82 -5.45
CA GLY A 256 -4.78 -10.46 -6.45
C GLY A 256 -3.99 -10.96 -7.65
N THR A 257 -4.70 -11.21 -8.74
CA THR A 257 -4.15 -11.83 -9.95
C THR A 257 -3.02 -11.03 -10.60
N HIS A 258 -3.12 -9.69 -10.61
CA HIS A 258 -2.09 -8.80 -11.15
C HIS A 258 -0.77 -8.88 -10.34
N LEU A 259 -0.86 -8.90 -9.01
CA LEU A 259 0.32 -9.06 -8.14
C LEU A 259 0.93 -10.46 -8.30
N GLN A 260 0.10 -11.50 -8.44
CA GLN A 260 0.58 -12.85 -8.73
C GLN A 260 1.32 -12.90 -10.08
N GLY A 261 0.80 -12.23 -11.12
CA GLY A 261 1.47 -12.09 -12.42
C GLY A 261 2.85 -11.47 -12.28
N PHE A 262 2.97 -10.38 -11.53
CA PHE A 262 4.25 -9.72 -11.24
C PHE A 262 5.22 -10.65 -10.51
N ARG A 263 4.78 -11.29 -9.42
CA ARG A 263 5.62 -12.22 -8.64
C ARG A 263 6.11 -13.40 -9.46
N ASN A 264 5.29 -13.94 -10.36
CA ASN A 264 5.67 -15.00 -11.27
C ASN A 264 6.71 -14.51 -12.29
N ALA A 265 6.45 -13.38 -12.94
CA ALA A 265 7.31 -12.79 -13.95
C ALA A 265 8.73 -12.57 -13.43
N ILE A 266 8.85 -11.87 -12.29
CA ILE A 266 10.19 -11.60 -11.72
C ILE A 266 10.89 -12.88 -11.28
N THR A 267 10.17 -13.82 -10.66
CA THR A 267 10.76 -15.06 -10.18
C THR A 267 11.30 -15.90 -11.33
N LYS A 268 10.53 -16.04 -12.39
CA LYS A 268 10.95 -16.78 -13.59
C LYS A 268 12.12 -16.10 -14.28
N THR A 269 11.99 -14.81 -14.60
CA THR A 269 12.97 -14.08 -15.39
C THR A 269 14.34 -14.00 -14.70
N PHE A 270 14.38 -13.76 -13.38
CA PHE A 270 15.64 -13.76 -12.64
C PHE A 270 16.29 -15.17 -12.57
N ASN A 271 15.52 -16.23 -12.42
CA ASN A 271 16.05 -17.59 -12.47
C ASN A 271 16.62 -17.94 -13.85
N ASP A 272 15.88 -17.60 -14.92
CA ASP A 272 16.33 -17.85 -16.31
C ASP A 272 17.63 -17.08 -16.59
N TYR A 273 17.71 -15.82 -16.17
CA TYR A 273 18.93 -15.01 -16.30
C TYR A 273 20.10 -15.57 -15.47
N ALA A 274 19.86 -15.91 -14.19
CA ALA A 274 20.92 -16.42 -13.32
C ALA A 274 21.54 -17.71 -13.86
N ARG A 275 20.75 -18.57 -14.50
CA ARG A 275 21.23 -19.78 -15.17
C ARG A 275 21.98 -19.47 -16.49
N SER A 276 21.42 -18.63 -17.34
CA SER A 276 22.07 -18.27 -18.62
C SER A 276 23.42 -17.58 -18.40
N ALA A 277 23.49 -16.71 -17.38
CA ALA A 277 24.71 -16.03 -16.97
C ALA A 277 25.65 -16.90 -16.11
N LYS A 278 25.32 -18.18 -15.85
CA LYS A 278 26.10 -19.13 -15.01
C LYS A 278 26.36 -18.62 -13.58
N LEU A 279 25.51 -17.77 -13.05
CA LEU A 279 25.55 -17.32 -11.64
C LEU A 279 24.97 -18.40 -10.73
N LEU A 280 24.03 -19.19 -11.22
CA LEU A 280 23.43 -20.34 -10.57
C LEU A 280 23.84 -21.62 -11.32
N LYS A 281 24.38 -22.61 -10.62
CA LYS A 281 24.80 -23.88 -11.22
C LYS A 281 23.58 -24.75 -11.56
N ASP A 282 23.69 -25.60 -12.55
CA ASP A 282 22.63 -26.54 -12.97
C ASP A 282 22.22 -27.50 -11.85
N SER A 283 23.15 -27.83 -10.94
CA SER A 283 22.91 -28.69 -9.77
C SER A 283 22.24 -27.95 -8.58
N GLU A 284 22.22 -26.62 -8.59
CA GLU A 284 21.59 -25.83 -7.52
C GLU A 284 20.09 -25.65 -7.79
N PRO A 285 19.24 -25.62 -6.75
CA PRO A 285 17.82 -25.37 -6.91
C PRO A 285 17.57 -23.95 -7.41
N ASN A 286 16.41 -23.71 -8.02
CA ASN A 286 15.99 -22.37 -8.39
C ASN A 286 15.84 -21.48 -7.14
N LEU A 287 16.11 -20.19 -7.31
CA LEU A 287 15.82 -19.16 -6.32
C LEU A 287 14.31 -19.11 -6.07
N SER A 288 13.91 -19.06 -4.80
CA SER A 288 12.50 -18.87 -4.47
C SER A 288 12.06 -17.45 -4.76
N GLY A 289 10.74 -17.24 -4.87
CA GLY A 289 10.21 -15.88 -5.02
C GLY A 289 10.58 -14.97 -3.83
N GLU A 290 10.66 -15.52 -2.62
CA GLU A 290 11.09 -14.79 -1.42
C GLU A 290 12.54 -14.30 -1.52
N ASP A 291 13.45 -15.16 -1.99
CA ASP A 291 14.86 -14.81 -2.14
C ASP A 291 15.06 -13.67 -3.15
N ILE A 292 14.27 -13.65 -4.22
CA ILE A 292 14.34 -12.61 -5.27
C ILE A 292 13.72 -11.28 -4.80
N ARG A 293 12.69 -11.35 -3.97
CA ARG A 293 11.99 -10.16 -3.47
C ARG A 293 12.58 -9.59 -2.18
N GLU A 294 13.63 -10.18 -1.65
CA GLU A 294 14.35 -9.62 -0.51
C GLU A 294 14.89 -8.23 -0.83
N GLY A 295 14.48 -7.23 -0.04
CA GLY A 295 14.82 -5.82 -0.27
C GLY A 295 14.15 -5.18 -1.49
N LEU A 296 13.11 -5.80 -2.05
CA LEU A 296 12.37 -5.25 -3.19
C LEU A 296 11.36 -4.20 -2.73
N THR A 297 11.43 -3.01 -3.31
CA THR A 297 10.34 -2.03 -3.28
C THR A 297 9.71 -1.97 -4.67
N ALA A 298 8.42 -2.25 -4.78
CA ALA A 298 7.71 -2.28 -6.06
C ALA A 298 6.29 -1.70 -5.97
N ILE A 299 5.88 -1.09 -7.07
CA ILE A 299 4.51 -0.65 -7.32
C ILE A 299 4.00 -1.37 -8.56
N VAL A 300 2.87 -2.05 -8.43
CA VAL A 300 2.17 -2.74 -9.53
C VAL A 300 0.81 -2.09 -9.70
N SER A 301 0.58 -1.40 -10.80
CA SER A 301 -0.66 -0.70 -11.10
C SER A 301 -1.27 -1.22 -12.38
N VAL A 302 -2.55 -1.58 -12.36
CA VAL A 302 -3.29 -1.98 -13.55
C VAL A 302 -4.53 -1.12 -13.72
N LYS A 303 -4.90 -0.87 -14.99
CA LYS A 303 -6.17 -0.24 -15.36
C LYS A 303 -6.98 -1.24 -16.18
N ILE A 304 -8.18 -1.51 -15.73
CA ILE A 304 -9.09 -2.53 -16.31
C ILE A 304 -10.47 -1.88 -16.42
N GLU A 305 -11.17 -2.09 -17.53
CA GLU A 305 -12.51 -1.51 -17.74
C GLU A 305 -13.53 -2.08 -16.75
N ASP A 306 -13.53 -3.39 -16.55
CA ASP A 306 -14.46 -4.10 -15.66
C ASP A 306 -13.69 -4.93 -14.60
N PRO A 307 -13.16 -4.31 -13.54
CA PRO A 307 -12.45 -5.01 -12.49
C PRO A 307 -13.40 -5.79 -11.58
N GLN A 308 -13.10 -7.07 -11.43
CA GLN A 308 -13.82 -7.98 -10.54
C GLN A 308 -12.99 -8.17 -9.26
N PHE A 309 -13.54 -7.75 -8.14
CA PHE A 309 -12.92 -7.91 -6.83
C PHE A 309 -13.58 -9.05 -6.06
N GLU A 310 -12.82 -9.73 -5.18
CA GLU A 310 -13.35 -10.80 -4.33
C GLU A 310 -14.31 -10.30 -3.23
N GLY A 311 -14.42 -8.98 -3.03
CA GLY A 311 -15.33 -8.38 -2.05
C GLY A 311 -15.61 -6.91 -2.31
N GLN A 312 -16.61 -6.36 -1.61
CA GLN A 312 -17.01 -4.96 -1.73
C GLN A 312 -15.92 -3.98 -1.27
N THR A 313 -15.05 -4.39 -0.36
CA THR A 313 -13.89 -3.60 0.11
C THR A 313 -12.81 -3.43 -0.95
N LYS A 314 -12.89 -4.17 -2.07
CA LYS A 314 -11.97 -4.11 -3.23
C LYS A 314 -10.49 -4.39 -2.87
N GLN A 315 -10.26 -5.21 -1.87
CA GLN A 315 -8.92 -5.51 -1.36
C GLN A 315 -8.14 -6.48 -2.25
N LYS A 316 -8.82 -7.30 -3.06
CA LYS A 316 -8.19 -8.31 -3.89
C LYS A 316 -8.83 -8.42 -5.28
N LEU A 317 -8.00 -8.39 -6.33
CA LEU A 317 -8.45 -8.52 -7.72
C LEU A 317 -8.58 -9.98 -8.13
N GLY A 318 -9.72 -10.33 -8.76
CA GLY A 318 -10.02 -11.68 -9.26
C GLY A 318 -9.80 -11.90 -10.75
N ASN A 319 -9.71 -10.86 -11.57
CA ASN A 319 -9.59 -10.94 -13.03
C ASN A 319 -8.41 -11.79 -13.49
N SER A 320 -8.66 -12.93 -14.13
CA SER A 320 -7.62 -13.85 -14.60
C SER A 320 -6.73 -13.27 -15.70
N GLU A 321 -7.29 -12.43 -16.57
CA GLU A 321 -6.59 -11.75 -17.66
C GLU A 321 -5.49 -10.81 -17.17
N ALA A 322 -5.67 -10.20 -16.00
CA ALA A 322 -4.68 -9.32 -15.39
C ALA A 322 -3.38 -10.06 -15.04
N ARG A 323 -3.48 -11.32 -14.58
CA ARG A 323 -2.31 -12.15 -14.29
C ARG A 323 -1.46 -12.35 -15.53
N GLY A 324 -2.10 -12.75 -16.65
CA GLY A 324 -1.40 -13.00 -17.89
C GLY A 324 -0.82 -11.73 -18.52
N ALA A 325 -1.55 -10.61 -18.44
CA ALA A 325 -1.08 -9.33 -18.98
C ALA A 325 0.19 -8.86 -18.24
N VAL A 326 0.15 -8.83 -16.90
CA VAL A 326 1.30 -8.41 -16.08
C VAL A 326 2.49 -9.36 -16.26
N ASP A 327 2.26 -10.69 -16.22
CA ASP A 327 3.33 -11.69 -16.38
C ASP A 327 4.07 -11.51 -17.72
N ASN A 328 3.33 -11.37 -18.80
CA ASN A 328 3.95 -11.21 -20.14
C ASN A 328 4.71 -9.89 -20.26
N ILE A 329 4.07 -8.75 -19.92
CA ILE A 329 4.69 -7.43 -20.09
C ILE A 329 5.95 -7.31 -19.24
N VAL A 330 5.88 -7.74 -17.97
CA VAL A 330 7.02 -7.67 -17.06
C VAL A 330 8.12 -8.64 -17.48
N SER A 331 7.80 -9.89 -17.83
CA SER A 331 8.82 -10.87 -18.25
C SER A 331 9.57 -10.41 -19.49
N GLU A 332 8.87 -9.89 -20.51
CA GLU A 332 9.46 -9.43 -21.75
C GLU A 332 10.40 -8.23 -21.51
N GLN A 333 9.90 -7.18 -20.87
CA GLN A 333 10.69 -5.95 -20.67
C GLN A 333 11.83 -6.16 -19.66
N LEU A 334 11.61 -6.99 -18.62
CA LEU A 334 12.66 -7.32 -17.67
C LEU A 334 13.77 -8.15 -18.31
N THR A 335 13.45 -9.14 -19.15
CA THR A 335 14.46 -9.91 -19.87
C THR A 335 15.35 -8.99 -20.71
N TYR A 336 14.74 -8.12 -21.50
CA TYR A 336 15.46 -7.13 -22.29
C TYR A 336 16.33 -6.20 -21.43
N PHE A 337 15.81 -5.73 -20.29
CA PHE A 337 16.57 -4.88 -19.37
C PHE A 337 17.79 -5.61 -18.78
N LEU A 338 17.64 -6.87 -18.34
CA LEU A 338 18.72 -7.64 -17.74
C LEU A 338 19.85 -7.93 -18.73
N GLU A 339 19.50 -8.19 -20.00
CA GLU A 339 20.49 -8.38 -21.07
C GLU A 339 21.31 -7.11 -21.35
N GLN A 340 20.66 -5.94 -21.29
CA GLN A 340 21.34 -4.66 -21.50
C GLN A 340 22.11 -4.16 -20.28
N ASN A 341 21.77 -4.63 -19.08
CA ASN A 341 22.35 -4.15 -17.82
C ASN A 341 22.95 -5.31 -17.00
N PRO A 342 23.96 -6.03 -17.51
CA PRO A 342 24.49 -7.25 -16.87
C PRO A 342 25.05 -7.00 -15.47
N GLN A 343 25.55 -5.81 -15.17
CA GLN A 343 26.05 -5.47 -13.84
C GLN A 343 24.92 -5.38 -12.81
N ILE A 344 23.83 -4.71 -13.15
CA ILE A 344 22.65 -4.61 -12.29
C ILE A 344 22.04 -5.99 -12.09
N ALA A 345 21.88 -6.75 -13.19
CA ALA A 345 21.36 -8.10 -13.16
C ALA A 345 22.19 -9.02 -12.23
N LYS A 346 23.52 -8.94 -12.33
CA LYS A 346 24.45 -9.69 -11.47
C LYS A 346 24.28 -9.30 -10.00
N THR A 347 24.22 -7.99 -9.68
CA THR A 347 24.05 -7.51 -8.30
C THR A 347 22.76 -8.05 -7.67
N ILE A 348 21.65 -8.03 -8.41
CA ILE A 348 20.36 -8.54 -7.92
C ILE A 348 20.43 -10.06 -7.71
N CYS A 349 20.96 -10.81 -8.69
CA CYS A 349 21.09 -12.25 -8.57
C CYS A 349 22.02 -12.67 -7.43
N GLU A 350 23.13 -11.98 -7.22
CA GLU A 350 24.06 -12.25 -6.11
C GLU A 350 23.41 -12.03 -4.75
N LYS A 351 22.61 -10.96 -4.59
CA LYS A 351 21.81 -10.74 -3.37
C LYS A 351 20.82 -11.88 -3.17
N SER A 352 20.07 -12.24 -4.20
CA SER A 352 19.07 -13.32 -4.13
C SER A 352 19.70 -14.68 -3.77
N ILE A 353 20.88 -15.00 -4.31
CA ILE A 353 21.64 -16.21 -3.97
C ILE A 353 22.11 -16.16 -2.50
N LEU A 354 22.51 -14.98 -2.01
CA LEU A 354 22.90 -14.81 -0.62
C LEU A 354 21.70 -15.02 0.32
N ALA A 355 20.53 -14.45 -0.04
CA ALA A 355 19.27 -14.65 0.67
C ALA A 355 18.86 -16.13 0.74
N GLN A 356 18.94 -16.87 -0.38
CA GLN A 356 18.69 -18.30 -0.43
C GLN A 356 19.60 -19.06 0.52
N ARG A 357 20.91 -18.80 0.50
CA ARG A 357 21.88 -19.46 1.39
C ARG A 357 21.61 -19.17 2.86
N ALA A 358 21.28 -17.94 3.20
CA ALA A 358 20.93 -17.54 4.56
C ALA A 358 19.66 -18.27 5.06
N ARG A 359 18.63 -18.31 4.22
CA ARG A 359 17.37 -19.02 4.50
C ARG A 359 17.59 -20.53 4.68
N GLU A 360 18.37 -21.17 3.82
CA GLU A 360 18.71 -22.59 3.95
C GLU A 360 19.53 -22.88 5.20
N ALA A 361 20.51 -22.05 5.53
CA ALA A 361 21.30 -22.19 6.76
C ALA A 361 20.42 -22.06 8.02
N ALA A 362 19.51 -21.09 8.03
CA ALA A 362 18.57 -20.91 9.13
C ALA A 362 17.60 -22.11 9.26
N ARG A 363 17.14 -22.68 8.14
CA ARG A 363 16.31 -23.88 8.15
C ARG A 363 17.05 -25.08 8.72
N LYS A 364 18.28 -25.35 8.24
CA LYS A 364 19.12 -26.44 8.73
C LYS A 364 19.40 -26.30 10.23
N ALA A 365 19.70 -25.08 10.72
CA ALA A 365 19.90 -24.82 12.13
C ALA A 365 18.66 -25.14 12.98
N ARG A 366 17.47 -24.72 12.52
CA ARG A 366 16.19 -25.04 13.18
C ARG A 366 15.90 -26.53 13.21
N ASP A 367 16.15 -27.24 12.11
CA ASP A 367 15.93 -28.68 12.02
C ASP A 367 16.86 -29.45 12.96
N LEU A 368 18.13 -29.03 13.08
CA LEU A 368 19.09 -29.61 14.03
C LEU A 368 18.68 -29.37 15.48
N THR A 369 18.18 -28.18 15.81
CA THR A 369 17.71 -27.86 17.16
C THR A 369 16.48 -28.71 17.53
N ARG A 370 15.50 -28.81 16.60
CA ARG A 370 14.31 -29.65 16.81
C ARG A 370 14.64 -31.13 16.99
N ARG A 371 15.61 -31.68 16.24
CA ARG A 371 16.05 -33.06 16.37
C ARG A 371 16.70 -33.30 17.75
N LYS A 372 17.55 -32.38 18.22
CA LYS A 372 18.15 -32.46 19.56
C LYS A 372 17.09 -32.45 20.66
N THR A 373 16.10 -31.55 20.59
CA THR A 373 15.03 -31.46 21.58
C THR A 373 14.12 -32.70 21.56
N ALA A 374 13.86 -33.30 20.41
CA ALA A 374 13.08 -34.53 20.30
C ALA A 374 13.81 -35.77 20.88
N LEU A 375 15.12 -35.81 20.74
CA LEU A 375 15.95 -36.89 21.32
C LEU A 375 16.13 -36.72 22.83
N ASP A 376 16.24 -35.49 23.33
CA ASP A 376 16.38 -35.19 24.77
C ASP A 376 15.09 -35.45 25.59
N THR A 377 13.92 -35.37 24.94
CA THR A 377 12.59 -35.56 25.58
C THR A 377 12.09 -37.00 25.54
N MET A 378 12.61 -37.85 24.67
CA MET A 378 12.29 -39.29 24.64
C MET A 378 13.41 -40.09 25.26
N ALA A 379 13.28 -40.41 26.54
CA ALA A 379 14.04 -41.51 27.12
C ALA A 379 13.73 -42.80 26.34
N LEU A 380 14.62 -43.18 25.42
CA LEU A 380 14.49 -44.45 24.66
C LEU A 380 14.34 -45.60 25.67
N PRO A 381 13.32 -46.47 25.51
CA PRO A 381 13.19 -47.65 26.32
C PRO A 381 14.51 -48.43 26.23
N GLY A 382 15.06 -48.87 27.37
CA GLY A 382 16.42 -49.40 27.52
C GLY A 382 16.84 -50.60 26.64
N LYS A 383 16.19 -50.83 25.52
CA LYS A 383 16.51 -51.82 24.49
C LYS A 383 16.63 -51.24 23.07
N LEU A 384 16.49 -49.90 22.90
CA LEU A 384 16.63 -49.24 21.62
C LEU A 384 17.87 -48.34 21.64
N ALA A 385 18.83 -48.61 20.75
CA ALA A 385 19.99 -47.76 20.51
C ALA A 385 19.70 -46.83 19.32
N ASP A 386 20.19 -45.59 19.41
CA ASP A 386 20.10 -44.66 18.28
C ASP A 386 20.95 -45.18 17.11
N CYS A 387 20.36 -45.20 15.92
CA CYS A 387 21.09 -45.58 14.71
C CYS A 387 21.92 -44.36 14.27
N SER A 388 23.21 -44.42 14.51
CA SER A 388 24.19 -43.45 14.00
C SER A 388 24.56 -43.79 12.57
N ASP A 389 23.62 -43.63 11.63
CA ASP A 389 23.96 -43.72 10.23
C ASP A 389 24.63 -42.40 9.79
N LYS A 390 25.87 -42.54 9.36
CA LYS A 390 26.72 -41.49 8.82
C LYS A 390 26.66 -41.60 7.30
N ASP A 391 25.62 -41.02 6.67
CA ASP A 391 25.66 -40.70 5.23
C ASP A 391 25.46 -39.19 5.04
#